data_ef9b8ba1c8a33d3d9bd5691270144f86
#
_entry.id   ef9b8ba1c8a33d3d9bd5691270144f86
#
_cell.length_a   1.000
_cell.length_b   1.000
_cell.length_c   1.000
_cell.angle_alpha   90.00
_cell.angle_beta   90.00
_cell.angle_gamma   90.00
#
_symmetry.space_group_name_H-M   'P 1'
#
loop_
_entity.id
_entity.type
_entity.pdbx_description
1 polymer ?
#
loop_
_entity_poly.entity_id
_entity_poly.type
_entity_poly.pdbx_seq_one_letter_code
_entity_poly.pdbx_strand_id
1 'polypeptide(L)'
;AAKMLGEKYRLKVGLSGIIEGSLPIGGLSSSAAVIICFLSALCKVNSIHLEPMEMILTAKAAENKYVGVSCGKLDQSCEVLSKKNHLLYLDTKDDSYELIPTSEKMKPYKVAIFFSGLERSLKNSKYNLRQDECKAAAYALMGYAGMDYDTFANTRLRDVPYEVFEAYKDRLPELWRRRAEHYYSEFARAEKGAELWRKGDLEGYGQLVFESGKSSIYSYECGCDELKRLYEIMTDTDGIYGGRFSGAGFKGCCMALIDPEKAEDIEAKVGSKYLKAFPMLEGRYSFHLCESADGVEL
;
A
#
# COMPACT_ATOMS: atom_id res chain seq x y z
N ALA A 1 -3.19 -3.79 19.98
CA ALA A 1 -3.51 -5.21 19.96
C ALA A 1 -4.29 -5.60 21.24
N ALA A 2 -3.64 -5.76 22.40
CA ALA A 2 -4.25 -6.31 23.63
C ALA A 2 -5.56 -5.62 24.05
N LYS A 3 -5.61 -4.27 24.00
CA LYS A 3 -6.83 -3.51 24.34
C LYS A 3 -8.01 -3.89 23.43
N MET A 4 -7.79 -3.89 22.12
CA MET A 4 -8.87 -4.20 21.16
C MET A 4 -9.35 -5.65 21.28
N LEU A 5 -8.43 -6.57 21.45
CA LEU A 5 -8.77 -7.98 21.69
C LEU A 5 -9.51 -8.16 23.02
N GLY A 6 -9.08 -7.47 24.08
CA GLY A 6 -9.69 -7.52 25.42
C GLY A 6 -11.10 -6.90 25.51
N GLU A 7 -11.51 -6.09 24.53
CA GLU A 7 -12.90 -5.60 24.42
C GLU A 7 -13.89 -6.71 24.06
N LYS A 8 -13.42 -7.75 23.37
CA LYS A 8 -14.26 -8.88 22.91
C LYS A 8 -14.01 -10.18 23.67
N TYR A 9 -12.77 -10.41 24.08
CA TYR A 9 -12.32 -11.66 24.68
C TYR A 9 -11.66 -11.42 26.04
N ARG A 10 -11.91 -12.34 26.98
CA ARG A 10 -11.24 -12.33 28.27
C ARG A 10 -9.81 -12.87 28.12
N LEU A 11 -8.83 -11.99 28.21
CA LEU A 11 -7.42 -12.38 28.25
C LEU A 11 -7.06 -12.90 29.64
N LYS A 12 -6.61 -14.14 29.74
CA LYS A 12 -6.24 -14.81 30.98
C LYS A 12 -4.76 -14.67 31.31
N VAL A 13 -3.95 -14.61 30.25
CA VAL A 13 -2.48 -14.50 30.34
C VAL A 13 -1.97 -13.44 29.40
N GLY A 14 -0.86 -12.79 29.81
CA GLY A 14 -0.07 -11.92 28.94
C GLY A 14 1.01 -12.71 28.21
N LEU A 15 1.89 -12.00 27.52
CA LEU A 15 3.06 -12.59 26.87
C LEU A 15 4.30 -11.74 27.12
N SER A 16 5.44 -12.41 27.11
CA SER A 16 6.76 -11.77 27.03
C SER A 16 7.50 -12.39 25.86
N GLY A 17 8.20 -11.58 25.07
CA GLY A 17 8.86 -12.06 23.87
C GLY A 17 9.81 -11.03 23.27
N ILE A 18 10.49 -11.44 22.21
CA ILE A 18 11.36 -10.59 21.39
C ILE A 18 10.69 -10.42 20.04
N ILE A 19 10.67 -9.20 19.51
CA ILE A 19 10.26 -8.90 18.13
C ILE A 19 11.53 -8.62 17.35
N GLU A 20 11.69 -9.36 16.26
CA GLU A 20 12.82 -9.20 15.35
C GLU A 20 12.30 -9.02 13.93
N GLY A 21 12.97 -8.20 13.15
CA GLY A 21 12.65 -7.95 11.74
C GLY A 21 13.88 -7.46 11.00
N SER A 22 14.07 -7.93 9.76
CA SER A 22 15.22 -7.60 8.92
C SER A 22 15.01 -6.38 8.01
N LEU A 23 13.76 -5.92 7.85
CA LEU A 23 13.44 -4.80 6.98
C LEU A 23 13.42 -3.47 7.74
N PRO A 24 13.80 -2.36 7.09
CA PRO A 24 13.79 -1.04 7.73
C PRO A 24 12.38 -0.59 8.09
N ILE A 25 12.27 0.19 9.15
CA ILE A 25 11.02 0.85 9.55
C ILE A 25 10.79 2.07 8.67
N GLY A 26 9.91 1.94 7.68
CA GLY A 26 9.59 3.07 6.79
C GLY A 26 8.87 2.67 5.51
N GLY A 27 7.56 2.85 5.48
CA GLY A 27 6.75 2.62 4.27
C GLY A 27 6.43 1.16 3.92
N LEU A 28 6.79 0.20 4.78
CA LEU A 28 6.52 -1.24 4.61
C LEU A 28 5.52 -1.77 5.65
N SER A 29 4.57 -0.95 6.06
CA SER A 29 3.46 -1.34 6.95
C SER A 29 3.88 -1.97 8.29
N SER A 30 5.08 -1.63 8.80
CA SER A 30 5.63 -2.20 10.05
C SER A 30 4.69 -2.08 11.25
N SER A 31 3.81 -1.07 11.27
CA SER A 31 2.81 -0.88 12.32
C SER A 31 1.77 -1.99 12.30
N ALA A 32 1.21 -2.29 11.13
CA ALA A 32 0.24 -3.36 10.95
C ALA A 32 0.88 -4.72 11.27
N ALA A 33 2.11 -4.98 10.77
CA ALA A 33 2.86 -6.21 11.02
C ALA A 33 3.05 -6.47 12.52
N VAL A 34 3.49 -5.46 13.28
CA VAL A 34 3.66 -5.58 14.74
C VAL A 34 2.32 -5.83 15.43
N ILE A 35 1.24 -5.15 15.02
CA ILE A 35 -0.09 -5.35 15.62
C ILE A 35 -0.60 -6.77 15.34
N ILE A 36 -0.49 -7.26 14.11
CA ILE A 36 -0.89 -8.62 13.74
C ILE A 36 -0.06 -9.65 14.51
N CYS A 37 1.26 -9.46 14.60
CA CYS A 37 2.14 -10.33 15.38
C CYS A 37 1.70 -10.43 16.86
N PHE A 38 1.40 -9.30 17.51
CA PHE A 38 0.88 -9.29 18.88
C PHE A 38 -0.51 -9.90 19.00
N LEU A 39 -1.40 -9.68 18.05
CA LEU A 39 -2.74 -10.30 18.06
C LEU A 39 -2.63 -11.82 17.94
N SER A 40 -1.84 -12.32 16.97
CA SER A 40 -1.62 -13.75 16.78
C SER A 40 -1.02 -14.39 18.03
N ALA A 41 0.03 -13.79 18.61
CA ALA A 41 0.65 -14.30 19.82
C ALA A 41 -0.31 -14.30 21.04
N LEU A 42 -1.09 -13.23 21.24
CA LEU A 42 -2.10 -13.16 22.31
C LEU A 42 -3.21 -14.19 22.12
N CYS A 43 -3.67 -14.36 20.88
CA CYS A 43 -4.67 -15.39 20.54
C CYS A 43 -4.15 -16.78 20.88
N LYS A 44 -2.92 -17.10 20.47
CA LYS A 44 -2.29 -18.40 20.73
C LYS A 44 -2.17 -18.71 22.21
N VAL A 45 -1.64 -17.79 23.04
CA VAL A 45 -1.45 -18.04 24.47
C VAL A 45 -2.75 -18.05 25.27
N ASN A 46 -3.83 -17.46 24.74
CA ASN A 46 -5.15 -17.44 25.39
C ASN A 46 -6.12 -18.46 24.79
N SER A 47 -5.69 -19.28 23.82
CA SER A 47 -6.55 -20.23 23.08
C SER A 47 -7.78 -19.54 22.45
N ILE A 48 -7.56 -18.37 21.87
CA ILE A 48 -8.57 -17.61 21.12
C ILE A 48 -8.35 -17.88 19.64
N HIS A 49 -9.41 -18.20 18.92
CA HIS A 49 -9.39 -18.30 17.47
C HIS A 49 -10.12 -17.10 16.89
N LEU A 50 -9.46 -16.41 15.96
CA LEU A 50 -10.06 -15.32 15.17
C LEU A 50 -10.15 -15.76 13.73
N GLU A 51 -11.29 -15.52 13.10
CA GLU A 51 -11.38 -15.61 11.65
C GLU A 51 -10.51 -14.53 10.98
N PRO A 52 -9.99 -14.78 9.77
CA PRO A 52 -9.09 -13.83 9.07
C PRO A 52 -9.60 -12.40 9.05
N MET A 53 -10.87 -12.18 8.72
CA MET A 53 -11.46 -10.85 8.67
C MET A 53 -11.57 -10.21 10.06
N GLU A 54 -11.84 -11.00 11.10
CA GLU A 54 -11.87 -10.49 12.47
C GLU A 54 -10.48 -10.04 12.94
N MET A 55 -9.43 -10.77 12.57
CA MET A 55 -8.04 -10.38 12.83
C MET A 55 -7.74 -9.02 12.15
N ILE A 56 -8.06 -8.89 10.85
CA ILE A 56 -7.86 -7.68 10.05
C ILE A 56 -8.58 -6.48 10.68
N LEU A 57 -9.86 -6.63 11.00
CA LEU A 57 -10.66 -5.54 11.57
C LEU A 57 -10.21 -5.16 12.98
N THR A 58 -9.76 -6.13 13.79
CA THR A 58 -9.22 -5.88 15.13
C THR A 58 -7.87 -5.13 15.04
N ALA A 59 -7.01 -5.51 14.11
CA ALA A 59 -5.74 -4.82 13.84
C ALA A 59 -5.97 -3.38 13.34
N LYS A 60 -6.86 -3.19 12.37
CA LYS A 60 -7.27 -1.87 11.90
C LYS A 60 -7.84 -1.00 13.02
N ALA A 61 -8.68 -1.57 13.90
CA ALA A 61 -9.23 -0.85 15.04
C ALA A 61 -8.15 -0.40 16.02
N ALA A 62 -7.08 -1.20 16.21
CA ALA A 62 -5.96 -0.82 17.05
C ALA A 62 -5.22 0.41 16.47
N GLU A 63 -5.00 0.47 15.15
CA GLU A 63 -4.38 1.65 14.51
C GLU A 63 -5.29 2.87 14.55
N ASN A 64 -6.55 2.72 14.18
CA ASN A 64 -7.46 3.86 14.03
C ASN A 64 -7.90 4.44 15.37
N LYS A 65 -8.29 3.59 16.33
CA LYS A 65 -8.88 4.03 17.61
C LYS A 65 -7.84 4.28 18.70
N TYR A 66 -6.72 3.56 18.68
CA TYR A 66 -5.71 3.63 19.75
C TYR A 66 -4.48 4.43 19.33
N VAL A 67 -3.92 4.17 18.15
CA VAL A 67 -2.77 4.93 17.62
C VAL A 67 -3.20 6.26 17.02
N GLY A 68 -4.42 6.36 16.51
CA GLY A 68 -5.01 7.58 15.95
C GLY A 68 -4.61 7.84 14.48
N VAL A 69 -4.28 6.78 13.74
CA VAL A 69 -3.98 6.86 12.30
C VAL A 69 -5.20 6.39 11.51
N SER A 70 -5.78 7.24 10.67
CA SER A 70 -6.95 6.90 9.83
C SER A 70 -6.53 6.04 8.64
N CYS A 71 -5.99 4.82 8.87
CA CYS A 71 -5.60 3.90 7.81
C CYS A 71 -6.80 3.11 7.26
N GLY A 72 -6.67 2.62 6.00
CA GLY A 72 -7.51 1.58 5.43
C GLY A 72 -7.20 0.22 6.05
N LYS A 73 -7.60 -0.86 5.40
CA LYS A 73 -7.33 -2.25 5.83
C LYS A 73 -6.41 -3.03 4.88
N LEU A 74 -5.81 -2.35 3.89
CA LEU A 74 -4.97 -3.00 2.89
C LEU A 74 -3.78 -3.73 3.53
N ASP A 75 -3.03 -3.03 4.38
CA ASP A 75 -1.81 -3.56 5.00
C ASP A 75 -2.14 -4.80 5.84
N GLN A 76 -3.15 -4.71 6.72
CA GLN A 76 -3.59 -5.80 7.56
C GLN A 76 -4.14 -6.98 6.73
N SER A 77 -4.83 -6.68 5.61
CA SER A 77 -5.33 -7.72 4.72
C SER A 77 -4.20 -8.45 4.00
N CYS A 78 -3.18 -7.75 3.55
CA CYS A 78 -1.99 -8.38 2.96
C CYS A 78 -1.29 -9.30 3.96
N GLU A 79 -1.12 -8.87 5.21
CA GLU A 79 -0.43 -9.65 6.24
C GLU A 79 -1.20 -10.90 6.69
N VAL A 80 -2.52 -10.91 6.53
CA VAL A 80 -3.37 -12.04 6.95
C VAL A 80 -3.75 -12.94 5.77
N LEU A 81 -4.07 -12.38 4.61
CA LEU A 81 -4.65 -13.11 3.48
C LEU A 81 -3.65 -13.51 2.40
N SER A 82 -2.43 -12.96 2.42
CA SER A 82 -1.45 -13.24 1.35
C SER A 82 -1.05 -14.71 1.30
N LYS A 83 -0.71 -15.15 0.11
CA LYS A 83 -0.17 -16.48 -0.16
C LYS A 83 1.08 -16.37 -1.06
N LYS A 84 2.09 -17.16 -0.75
CA LYS A 84 3.32 -17.21 -1.55
C LYS A 84 2.98 -17.47 -3.02
N ASN A 85 3.64 -16.75 -3.92
CA ASN A 85 3.43 -16.83 -5.36
C ASN A 85 1.99 -16.50 -5.83
N HIS A 86 1.29 -15.63 -5.08
CA HIS A 86 -0.01 -15.11 -5.49
C HIS A 86 -0.04 -13.58 -5.41
N LEU A 87 -0.81 -12.98 -6.29
CA LEU A 87 -1.26 -11.60 -6.15
C LEU A 87 -2.56 -11.60 -5.36
N LEU A 88 -2.63 -10.79 -4.31
CA LEU A 88 -3.89 -10.55 -3.58
C LEU A 88 -4.64 -9.42 -4.30
N TYR A 89 -5.78 -9.75 -4.91
CA TYR A 89 -6.72 -8.80 -5.50
C TYR A 89 -7.88 -8.60 -4.53
N LEU A 90 -7.98 -7.41 -3.93
CA LEU A 90 -8.89 -7.13 -2.81
C LEU A 90 -9.78 -5.93 -3.13
N ASP A 91 -11.11 -6.09 -3.00
CA ASP A 91 -12.05 -4.96 -2.92
C ASP A 91 -12.28 -4.56 -1.45
N THR A 92 -11.82 -3.38 -1.09
CA THR A 92 -11.94 -2.88 0.28
C THR A 92 -13.34 -2.37 0.62
N LYS A 93 -14.29 -2.36 -0.32
CA LYS A 93 -15.68 -1.96 -0.10
C LYS A 93 -16.48 -3.08 0.57
N ASP A 94 -16.38 -4.30 0.04
CA ASP A 94 -17.16 -5.46 0.46
C ASP A 94 -16.33 -6.60 1.05
N ASP A 95 -15.01 -6.41 1.14
CA ASP A 95 -14.05 -7.39 1.65
C ASP A 95 -13.87 -8.64 0.79
N SER A 96 -14.41 -8.63 -0.41
CA SER A 96 -14.16 -9.71 -1.37
C SER A 96 -12.69 -9.70 -1.82
N TYR A 97 -12.11 -10.88 -2.00
CA TYR A 97 -10.74 -11.01 -2.48
C TYR A 97 -10.54 -12.25 -3.32
N GLU A 98 -9.52 -12.20 -4.14
CA GLU A 98 -9.04 -13.31 -4.96
C GLU A 98 -7.52 -13.45 -4.79
N LEU A 99 -7.06 -14.68 -4.61
CA LEU A 99 -5.63 -15.02 -4.66
C LEU A 99 -5.31 -15.50 -6.08
N ILE A 100 -4.71 -14.63 -6.88
CA ILE A 100 -4.37 -14.93 -8.28
C ILE A 100 -2.97 -15.55 -8.31
N PRO A 101 -2.81 -16.82 -8.70
CA PRO A 101 -1.50 -17.46 -8.72
C PRO A 101 -0.58 -16.81 -9.75
N THR A 102 0.72 -16.80 -9.46
CA THR A 102 1.74 -16.44 -10.44
C THR A 102 1.73 -17.48 -11.56
N SER A 103 1.54 -17.03 -12.79
CA SER A 103 1.49 -17.90 -13.96
C SER A 103 2.87 -18.57 -14.20
N GLU A 104 2.89 -19.85 -14.59
CA GLU A 104 4.12 -20.53 -15.00
C GLU A 104 4.79 -19.90 -16.23
N LYS A 105 4.03 -19.11 -17.00
CA LYS A 105 4.53 -18.38 -18.18
C LYS A 105 5.17 -17.03 -17.81
N MET A 106 5.01 -16.61 -16.56
CA MET A 106 5.53 -15.31 -16.12
C MET A 106 7.05 -15.36 -16.03
N LYS A 107 7.71 -14.31 -16.51
CA LYS A 107 9.16 -14.16 -16.34
C LYS A 107 9.54 -14.22 -14.85
N PRO A 108 10.71 -14.74 -14.50
CA PRO A 108 11.22 -14.67 -13.14
C PRO A 108 11.26 -13.22 -12.64
N TYR A 109 10.88 -13.02 -11.40
CA TYR A 109 10.96 -11.70 -10.76
C TYR A 109 11.27 -11.82 -9.27
N LYS A 110 11.82 -10.75 -8.72
CA LYS A 110 11.95 -10.49 -7.29
C LYS A 110 11.35 -9.14 -6.95
N VAL A 111 11.04 -8.94 -5.69
CA VAL A 111 10.61 -7.65 -5.16
C VAL A 111 11.80 -6.94 -4.56
N ALA A 112 12.21 -5.84 -5.18
CA ALA A 112 13.26 -4.97 -4.65
C ALA A 112 12.66 -3.86 -3.81
N ILE A 113 13.24 -3.61 -2.65
CA ILE A 113 12.90 -2.50 -1.75
C ILE A 113 14.08 -1.54 -1.71
N PHE A 114 13.84 -0.28 -2.10
CA PHE A 114 14.81 0.81 -2.04
C PHE A 114 14.42 1.73 -0.89
N PHE A 115 15.04 1.55 0.28
CA PHE A 115 14.80 2.42 1.42
C PHE A 115 15.54 3.74 1.24
N SER A 116 14.81 4.84 1.26
CA SER A 116 15.36 6.18 1.00
C SER A 116 16.32 6.71 2.07
N GLY A 117 16.44 6.04 3.23
CA GLY A 117 17.17 6.56 4.38
C GLY A 117 16.36 7.54 5.24
N LEU A 118 15.09 7.78 4.89
CA LEU A 118 14.21 8.69 5.63
C LEU A 118 13.16 7.91 6.40
N GLU A 119 13.22 8.00 7.72
CA GLU A 119 12.19 7.45 8.60
C GLU A 119 10.88 8.23 8.46
N ARG A 120 9.77 7.52 8.62
CA ARG A 120 8.42 8.05 8.42
C ARG A 120 7.75 8.41 9.73
N SER A 121 7.13 9.59 9.77
CA SER A 121 6.08 9.94 10.73
C SER A 121 4.80 10.30 9.98
N LEU A 122 3.72 9.54 10.14
CA LEU A 122 2.41 9.83 9.51
C LEU A 122 1.71 11.04 10.15
N LYS A 123 1.95 11.30 11.43
CA LYS A 123 1.25 12.36 12.18
C LYS A 123 1.35 13.75 11.56
N ASN A 124 2.45 14.04 10.85
CA ASN A 124 2.70 15.35 10.26
C ASN A 124 2.70 15.31 8.71
N SER A 125 2.14 14.26 8.10
CA SER A 125 2.06 14.15 6.65
C SER A 125 0.72 14.71 6.12
N LYS A 126 0.68 15.03 4.83
CA LYS A 126 -0.57 15.44 4.15
C LYS A 126 -1.53 14.25 3.88
N TYR A 127 -1.32 13.08 4.51
CA TYR A 127 -2.09 11.87 4.25
C TYR A 127 -3.60 12.06 4.53
N ASN A 128 -3.94 12.57 5.71
CA ASN A 128 -5.34 12.83 6.04
C ASN A 128 -5.97 13.87 5.11
N LEU A 129 -5.22 14.93 4.74
CA LEU A 129 -5.69 15.92 3.79
C LEU A 129 -6.05 15.29 2.44
N ARG A 130 -5.25 14.34 1.92
CA ARG A 130 -5.57 13.65 0.66
C ARG A 130 -6.86 12.84 0.76
N GLN A 131 -7.11 12.21 1.89
CA GLN A 131 -8.38 11.50 2.12
C GLN A 131 -9.56 12.47 2.15
N ASP A 132 -9.42 13.61 2.81
CA ASP A 132 -10.48 14.62 2.90
C ASP A 132 -10.77 15.25 1.53
N GLU A 133 -9.75 15.50 0.70
CA GLU A 133 -9.90 15.96 -0.69
C GLU A 133 -10.68 14.93 -1.54
N CYS A 134 -10.41 13.62 -1.39
CA CYS A 134 -11.16 12.57 -2.06
C CYS A 134 -12.62 12.52 -1.61
N LYS A 135 -12.88 12.63 -0.30
CA LYS A 135 -14.25 12.69 0.24
C LYS A 135 -15.00 13.92 -0.25
N ALA A 136 -14.33 15.07 -0.28
CA ALA A 136 -14.91 16.32 -0.77
C ALA A 136 -15.29 16.22 -2.26
N ALA A 137 -14.43 15.61 -3.07
CA ALA A 137 -14.72 15.33 -4.48
C ALA A 137 -15.96 14.43 -4.63
N ALA A 138 -16.02 13.34 -3.87
CA ALA A 138 -17.14 12.40 -3.91
C ALA A 138 -18.45 13.07 -3.49
N TYR A 139 -18.42 13.80 -2.37
CA TYR A 139 -19.58 14.52 -1.83
C TYR A 139 -20.13 15.56 -2.81
N ALA A 140 -19.24 16.35 -3.44
CA ALA A 140 -19.61 17.33 -4.44
C ALA A 140 -20.21 16.69 -5.70
N LEU A 141 -19.60 15.60 -6.21
CA LEU A 141 -20.09 14.87 -7.38
C LEU A 141 -21.50 14.30 -7.15
N MET A 142 -21.75 13.68 -6.00
CA MET A 142 -23.06 13.17 -5.62
C MET A 142 -24.09 14.31 -5.56
N GLY A 143 -23.74 15.43 -4.94
CA GLY A 143 -24.60 16.61 -4.89
C GLY A 143 -24.90 17.19 -6.28
N TYR A 144 -23.93 17.25 -7.19
CA TYR A 144 -24.15 17.73 -8.56
C TYR A 144 -25.06 16.83 -9.38
N ALA A 145 -24.99 15.52 -9.12
CA ALA A 145 -25.81 14.52 -9.81
C ALA A 145 -27.19 14.30 -9.16
N GLY A 146 -27.49 14.95 -8.04
CA GLY A 146 -28.74 14.73 -7.30
C GLY A 146 -28.84 13.31 -6.72
N MET A 147 -27.70 12.66 -6.43
CA MET A 147 -27.64 11.35 -5.80
C MET A 147 -27.89 11.45 -4.30
N ASP A 148 -28.48 10.43 -3.72
CA ASP A 148 -28.51 10.28 -2.27
C ASP A 148 -27.10 10.06 -1.73
N TYR A 149 -26.76 10.70 -0.63
CA TYR A 149 -25.45 10.59 0.01
C TYR A 149 -25.59 10.51 1.54
N ASP A 150 -24.68 9.81 2.16
CA ASP A 150 -24.57 9.69 3.62
C ASP A 150 -23.75 10.89 4.20
N THR A 151 -23.32 10.77 5.43
CA THR A 151 -22.46 11.78 6.06
C THR A 151 -21.14 11.92 5.28
N PHE A 152 -20.54 13.09 5.36
CA PHE A 152 -19.23 13.36 4.74
C PHE A 152 -18.17 12.32 5.15
N ALA A 153 -18.21 11.85 6.40
CA ALA A 153 -17.27 10.84 6.90
C ALA A 153 -17.38 9.50 6.19
N ASN A 154 -18.59 9.13 5.73
CA ASN A 154 -18.88 7.85 5.08
C ASN A 154 -18.81 7.91 3.56
N THR A 155 -18.79 9.11 2.97
CA THR A 155 -18.76 9.29 1.51
C THR A 155 -17.42 8.88 0.92
N ARG A 156 -17.45 8.16 -0.19
CA ARG A 156 -16.25 7.63 -0.89
C ARG A 156 -16.41 7.81 -2.40
N LEU A 157 -15.32 8.04 -3.12
CA LEU A 157 -15.31 8.01 -4.59
C LEU A 157 -15.78 6.66 -5.17
N ARG A 158 -15.61 5.56 -4.41
CA ARG A 158 -16.09 4.22 -4.77
C ARG A 158 -17.61 4.13 -4.91
N ASP A 159 -18.34 5.07 -4.31
CA ASP A 159 -19.81 5.13 -4.36
C ASP A 159 -20.32 6.03 -5.48
N VAL A 160 -19.43 6.73 -6.18
CA VAL A 160 -19.74 7.61 -7.31
C VAL A 160 -19.46 6.87 -8.62
N PRO A 161 -20.46 6.64 -9.49
CA PRO A 161 -20.24 6.06 -10.80
C PRO A 161 -19.27 6.88 -11.66
N TYR A 162 -18.48 6.21 -12.50
CA TYR A 162 -17.51 6.88 -13.36
C TYR A 162 -18.17 7.90 -14.31
N GLU A 163 -19.36 7.59 -14.80
CA GLU A 163 -20.13 8.45 -15.69
C GLU A 163 -20.54 9.77 -15.00
N VAL A 164 -20.81 9.73 -13.70
CA VAL A 164 -21.09 10.92 -12.89
C VAL A 164 -19.82 11.76 -12.75
N PHE A 165 -18.69 11.13 -12.49
CA PHE A 165 -17.40 11.83 -12.48
C PHE A 165 -17.13 12.52 -13.82
N GLU A 166 -17.22 11.80 -14.94
CA GLU A 166 -17.00 12.36 -16.29
C GLU A 166 -17.94 13.53 -16.60
N ALA A 167 -19.20 13.43 -16.20
CA ALA A 167 -20.20 14.49 -16.44
C ALA A 167 -19.94 15.79 -15.62
N TYR A 168 -19.35 15.66 -14.44
CA TYR A 168 -19.24 16.78 -13.49
C TYR A 168 -17.82 17.14 -13.07
N LYS A 169 -16.78 16.45 -13.55
CA LYS A 169 -15.38 16.65 -13.13
C LYS A 169 -14.89 18.09 -13.28
N ASP A 170 -15.34 18.81 -14.32
CA ASP A 170 -14.94 20.19 -14.58
C ASP A 170 -15.59 21.21 -13.63
N ARG A 171 -16.58 20.81 -12.85
CA ARG A 171 -17.18 21.61 -11.78
C ARG A 171 -16.45 21.48 -10.44
N LEU A 172 -15.58 20.48 -10.31
CA LEU A 172 -14.78 20.30 -9.11
C LEU A 172 -13.65 21.33 -9.04
N PRO A 173 -13.28 21.78 -7.83
CA PRO A 173 -12.01 22.46 -7.61
C PRO A 173 -10.85 21.60 -8.15
N GLU A 174 -9.84 22.24 -8.73
CA GLU A 174 -8.74 21.54 -9.42
C GLU A 174 -8.10 20.41 -8.59
N LEU A 175 -7.82 20.67 -7.31
CA LEU A 175 -7.21 19.65 -6.44
C LEU A 175 -8.13 18.46 -6.22
N TRP A 176 -9.43 18.67 -6.03
CA TRP A 176 -10.39 17.58 -5.83
C TRP A 176 -10.57 16.77 -7.12
N ARG A 177 -10.62 17.45 -8.26
CA ARG A 177 -10.63 16.78 -9.57
C ARG A 177 -9.44 15.87 -9.75
N ARG A 178 -8.23 16.36 -9.48
CA ARG A 178 -6.99 15.56 -9.61
C ARG A 178 -6.98 14.35 -8.67
N ARG A 179 -7.56 14.43 -7.46
CA ARG A 179 -7.70 13.26 -6.57
C ARG A 179 -8.70 12.25 -7.11
N ALA A 180 -9.82 12.72 -7.69
CA ALA A 180 -10.78 11.84 -8.33
C ALA A 180 -10.21 11.17 -9.59
N GLU A 181 -9.50 11.91 -10.45
CA GLU A 181 -8.77 11.38 -11.61
C GLU A 181 -7.77 10.29 -11.19
N HIS A 182 -7.00 10.53 -10.14
CA HIS A 182 -6.12 9.52 -9.56
C HIS A 182 -6.90 8.27 -9.14
N TYR A 183 -7.97 8.43 -8.38
CA TYR A 183 -8.78 7.30 -7.91
C TYR A 183 -9.31 6.44 -9.06
N TYR A 184 -9.99 7.04 -10.04
CA TYR A 184 -10.58 6.27 -11.14
C TYR A 184 -9.51 5.62 -12.03
N SER A 185 -8.40 6.31 -12.27
CA SER A 185 -7.31 5.73 -13.04
C SER A 185 -6.60 4.59 -12.28
N GLU A 186 -6.45 4.67 -10.95
CA GLU A 186 -5.92 3.59 -10.12
C GLU A 186 -6.87 2.38 -10.09
N PHE A 187 -8.17 2.62 -9.99
CA PHE A 187 -9.16 1.55 -10.03
C PHE A 187 -9.07 0.75 -11.34
N ALA A 188 -9.08 1.44 -12.47
CA ALA A 188 -8.93 0.80 -13.78
C ALA A 188 -7.57 0.07 -13.93
N ARG A 189 -6.47 0.65 -13.39
CA ARG A 189 -5.16 -0.01 -13.38
C ARG A 189 -5.15 -1.27 -12.53
N ALA A 190 -5.83 -1.28 -11.38
CA ALA A 190 -5.92 -2.46 -10.53
C ALA A 190 -6.65 -3.62 -11.24
N GLU A 191 -7.78 -3.34 -11.89
CA GLU A 191 -8.52 -4.34 -12.69
C GLU A 191 -7.67 -4.88 -13.84
N LYS A 192 -7.07 -3.97 -14.61
CA LYS A 192 -6.19 -4.34 -15.73
C LYS A 192 -4.96 -5.10 -15.27
N GLY A 193 -4.39 -4.72 -14.14
CA GLY A 193 -3.24 -5.39 -13.51
C GLY A 193 -3.56 -6.84 -13.16
N ALA A 194 -4.72 -7.11 -12.55
CA ALA A 194 -5.16 -8.46 -12.25
C ALA A 194 -5.30 -9.32 -13.53
N GLU A 195 -5.82 -8.75 -14.64
CA GLU A 195 -5.89 -9.44 -15.94
C GLU A 195 -4.51 -9.80 -16.50
N LEU A 196 -3.57 -8.83 -16.47
CA LEU A 196 -2.21 -9.05 -16.99
C LEU A 196 -1.47 -10.09 -16.16
N TRP A 197 -1.64 -10.06 -14.83
CA TRP A 197 -1.08 -11.06 -13.93
C TRP A 197 -1.57 -12.47 -14.25
N ARG A 198 -2.89 -12.66 -14.45
CA ARG A 198 -3.46 -13.96 -14.86
C ARG A 198 -2.91 -14.46 -16.20
N LYS A 199 -2.58 -13.54 -17.11
CA LYS A 199 -1.96 -13.86 -18.41
C LYS A 199 -0.46 -14.16 -18.33
N GLY A 200 0.18 -13.85 -17.19
CA GLY A 200 1.63 -13.95 -17.03
C GLY A 200 2.41 -12.82 -17.71
N ASP A 201 1.75 -11.71 -18.02
CA ASP A 201 2.37 -10.54 -18.63
C ASP A 201 2.96 -9.62 -17.55
N LEU A 202 4.16 -9.96 -17.09
CA LEU A 202 4.88 -9.21 -16.06
C LEU A 202 5.30 -7.82 -16.54
N GLU A 203 5.67 -7.67 -17.80
CA GLU A 203 6.09 -6.37 -18.35
C GLU A 203 4.91 -5.40 -18.43
N GLY A 204 3.78 -5.87 -18.95
CA GLY A 204 2.55 -5.09 -18.97
C GLY A 204 2.07 -4.73 -17.57
N TYR A 205 2.13 -5.66 -16.61
CA TYR A 205 1.81 -5.39 -15.20
C TYR A 205 2.77 -4.35 -14.60
N GLY A 206 4.08 -4.50 -14.85
CA GLY A 206 5.11 -3.59 -14.37
C GLY A 206 4.92 -2.17 -14.91
N GLN A 207 4.55 -2.03 -16.19
CA GLN A 207 4.23 -0.72 -16.78
C GLN A 207 3.07 -0.04 -16.05
N LEU A 208 2.01 -0.78 -15.69
CA LEU A 208 0.92 -0.23 -14.87
C LEU A 208 1.39 0.19 -13.47
N VAL A 209 2.36 -0.51 -12.88
CA VAL A 209 2.96 -0.12 -11.59
C VAL A 209 3.73 1.21 -11.72
N PHE A 210 4.48 1.42 -12.81
CA PHE A 210 5.12 2.71 -13.08
C PHE A 210 4.09 3.82 -13.30
N GLU A 211 3.03 3.58 -14.06
CA GLU A 211 1.96 4.56 -14.26
C GLU A 211 1.26 4.94 -12.95
N SER A 212 1.04 3.96 -12.06
CA SER A 212 0.53 4.17 -10.71
C SER A 212 1.47 5.06 -9.89
N GLY A 213 2.79 4.83 -9.96
CA GLY A 213 3.80 5.67 -9.34
C GLY A 213 3.74 7.11 -9.85
N LYS A 214 3.68 7.29 -11.17
CA LYS A 214 3.51 8.60 -11.81
C LYS A 214 2.24 9.32 -11.36
N SER A 215 1.11 8.62 -11.35
CA SER A 215 -0.17 9.17 -10.88
C SER A 215 -0.13 9.57 -9.41
N SER A 216 0.54 8.78 -8.56
CA SER A 216 0.75 9.10 -7.14
C SER A 216 1.56 10.38 -6.96
N ILE A 217 2.58 10.62 -7.79
CA ILE A 217 3.42 11.83 -7.74
C ILE A 217 2.66 13.07 -8.21
N TYR A 218 2.03 12.99 -9.38
CA TYR A 218 1.54 14.18 -10.09
C TYR A 218 0.05 14.45 -9.88
N SER A 219 -0.79 13.42 -9.71
CA SER A 219 -2.23 13.57 -9.53
C SER A 219 -2.63 13.51 -8.05
N TYR A 220 -2.07 12.57 -7.27
CA TYR A 220 -2.32 12.48 -5.84
C TYR A 220 -1.42 13.37 -5.01
N GLU A 221 -0.29 13.83 -5.58
CA GLU A 221 0.72 14.69 -4.95
C GLU A 221 1.29 14.11 -3.66
N CYS A 222 1.64 12.84 -3.71
CA CYS A 222 2.48 12.16 -2.72
C CYS A 222 3.95 12.25 -3.11
N GLY A 223 4.81 11.85 -2.18
CA GLY A 223 6.25 11.79 -2.38
C GLY A 223 6.99 12.97 -1.77
N CYS A 224 8.20 12.70 -1.30
CA CYS A 224 9.25 13.68 -1.06
C CYS A 224 10.23 13.63 -2.22
N ASP A 225 11.18 14.56 -2.27
CA ASP A 225 12.12 14.66 -3.38
C ASP A 225 12.97 13.40 -3.52
N GLU A 226 13.32 12.78 -2.40
CA GLU A 226 14.10 11.54 -2.36
C GLU A 226 13.33 10.37 -2.99
N LEU A 227 12.06 10.20 -2.67
CA LEU A 227 11.23 9.13 -3.25
C LEU A 227 10.93 9.38 -4.73
N LYS A 228 10.68 10.62 -5.12
CA LYS A 228 10.52 11.00 -6.52
C LYS A 228 11.78 10.69 -7.32
N ARG A 229 12.96 11.00 -6.75
CA ARG A 229 14.23 10.70 -7.39
C ARG A 229 14.48 9.20 -7.53
N LEU A 230 14.17 8.41 -6.50
CA LEU A 230 14.21 6.94 -6.60
C LEU A 230 13.29 6.44 -7.72
N TYR A 231 12.07 6.94 -7.78
CA TYR A 231 11.11 6.58 -8.84
C TYR A 231 11.67 6.90 -10.24
N GLU A 232 12.22 8.10 -10.47
CA GLU A 232 12.84 8.49 -11.74
C GLU A 232 14.02 7.56 -12.11
N ILE A 233 14.87 7.22 -11.14
CA ILE A 233 16.00 6.32 -11.37
C ILE A 233 15.52 4.93 -11.74
N MET A 234 14.46 4.43 -11.06
CA MET A 234 13.88 3.12 -11.35
C MET A 234 13.31 3.05 -12.77
N THR A 235 12.62 4.11 -13.24
CA THR A 235 12.07 4.14 -14.61
C THR A 235 13.13 4.10 -15.69
N ASP A 236 14.35 4.59 -15.39
CA ASP A 236 15.51 4.63 -16.31
C ASP A 236 16.48 3.46 -16.11
N THR A 237 16.13 2.47 -15.32
CA THR A 237 17.03 1.36 -15.00
C THR A 237 16.54 0.07 -15.67
N ASP A 238 17.37 -0.46 -16.59
CA ASP A 238 17.13 -1.73 -17.23
C ASP A 238 17.08 -2.88 -16.21
N GLY A 239 16.16 -3.83 -16.43
CA GLY A 239 15.90 -4.94 -15.51
C GLY A 239 14.84 -4.63 -14.45
N ILE A 240 14.33 -3.39 -14.36
CA ILE A 240 13.17 -3.06 -13.53
C ILE A 240 11.92 -3.11 -14.39
N TYR A 241 11.04 -4.07 -14.13
CA TYR A 241 9.78 -4.23 -14.85
C TYR A 241 8.75 -3.18 -14.48
N GLY A 242 8.73 -2.74 -13.22
CA GLY A 242 7.83 -1.72 -12.69
C GLY A 242 8.17 -1.34 -11.26
N GLY A 243 7.88 -0.10 -10.86
CA GLY A 243 8.19 0.39 -9.52
C GLY A 243 7.40 1.62 -9.12
N ARG A 244 7.18 1.78 -7.81
CA ARG A 244 6.47 2.90 -7.22
C ARG A 244 6.81 3.08 -5.74
N PHE A 245 6.26 4.10 -5.10
CA PHE A 245 6.31 4.22 -3.64
C PHE A 245 5.62 3.04 -2.95
N SER A 246 6.13 2.65 -1.80
CA SER A 246 5.43 1.77 -0.89
C SER A 246 4.59 2.57 0.11
N GLY A 247 3.37 2.13 0.36
CA GLY A 247 2.42 2.77 1.26
C GLY A 247 2.00 4.19 0.83
N ALA A 248 1.83 5.10 1.79
CA ALA A 248 1.33 6.46 1.53
C ALA A 248 2.32 7.40 0.82
N GLY A 249 3.57 7.00 0.62
CA GLY A 249 4.53 7.69 -0.26
C GLY A 249 5.07 9.03 0.24
N PHE A 250 4.94 9.40 1.52
CA PHE A 250 5.49 10.68 2.00
C PHE A 250 6.94 10.60 2.47
N LYS A 251 7.44 9.42 2.82
CA LYS A 251 8.83 9.03 3.13
C LYS A 251 8.90 7.51 3.10
N GLY A 252 10.05 6.94 3.40
CA GLY A 252 10.25 5.50 3.53
C GLY A 252 10.88 4.90 2.29
N CYS A 253 10.19 4.04 1.55
CA CYS A 253 10.80 3.30 0.45
C CYS A 253 9.97 3.34 -0.85
N CYS A 254 10.67 3.03 -1.93
CA CYS A 254 10.08 2.56 -3.17
C CYS A 254 10.20 1.03 -3.23
N MET A 255 9.29 0.41 -3.95
CA MET A 255 9.33 -1.01 -4.29
C MET A 255 9.31 -1.18 -5.81
N ALA A 256 9.94 -2.25 -6.28
CA ALA A 256 9.97 -2.59 -7.70
C ALA A 256 9.93 -4.10 -7.93
N LEU A 257 9.37 -4.50 -9.05
CA LEU A 257 9.51 -5.83 -9.61
C LEU A 257 10.73 -5.82 -10.53
N ILE A 258 11.69 -6.68 -10.26
CA ILE A 258 12.96 -6.69 -10.98
C ILE A 258 13.31 -8.06 -11.53
N ASP A 259 14.15 -8.06 -12.55
CA ASP A 259 14.83 -9.25 -13.06
C ASP A 259 15.84 -9.74 -12.02
N PRO A 260 15.72 -10.99 -11.50
CA PRO A 260 16.63 -11.51 -10.50
C PRO A 260 18.09 -11.58 -11.00
N GLU A 261 18.31 -11.78 -12.30
CA GLU A 261 19.64 -11.90 -12.89
C GLU A 261 20.38 -10.55 -12.93
N LYS A 262 19.64 -9.43 -12.84
CA LYS A 262 20.17 -8.06 -12.85
C LYS A 262 20.18 -7.40 -11.46
N ALA A 263 19.87 -8.14 -10.40
CA ALA A 263 19.68 -7.56 -9.07
C ALA A 263 20.89 -6.75 -8.57
N GLU A 264 22.11 -7.27 -8.72
CA GLU A 264 23.36 -6.60 -8.31
C GLU A 264 23.63 -5.34 -9.12
N ASP A 265 23.43 -5.37 -10.43
CA ASP A 265 23.58 -4.21 -11.31
C ASP A 265 22.54 -3.13 -11.00
N ILE A 266 21.30 -3.52 -10.70
CA ILE A 266 20.23 -2.62 -10.31
C ILE A 266 20.56 -1.94 -8.97
N GLU A 267 20.98 -2.70 -7.95
CA GLU A 267 21.40 -2.17 -6.66
C GLU A 267 22.50 -1.14 -6.82
N ALA A 268 23.57 -1.50 -7.52
CA ALA A 268 24.72 -0.63 -7.75
C ALA A 268 24.34 0.65 -8.51
N LYS A 269 23.55 0.52 -9.57
CA LYS A 269 23.16 1.65 -10.43
C LYS A 269 22.18 2.59 -9.72
N VAL A 270 21.15 2.05 -9.06
CA VAL A 270 20.16 2.85 -8.34
C VAL A 270 20.83 3.52 -7.15
N GLY A 271 21.57 2.78 -6.33
CA GLY A 271 22.28 3.31 -5.16
C GLY A 271 23.25 4.43 -5.51
N SER A 272 24.11 4.21 -6.52
CA SER A 272 25.08 5.23 -6.99
C SER A 272 24.39 6.51 -7.47
N LYS A 273 23.36 6.42 -8.33
CA LYS A 273 22.63 7.59 -8.82
C LYS A 273 21.86 8.31 -7.71
N TYR A 274 21.29 7.56 -6.77
CA TYR A 274 20.54 8.11 -5.65
C TYR A 274 21.47 8.84 -4.66
N LEU A 275 22.55 8.21 -4.22
CA LEU A 275 23.49 8.81 -3.27
C LEU A 275 24.29 9.97 -3.91
N LYS A 276 24.48 9.98 -5.23
CA LYS A 276 24.99 11.17 -5.92
C LYS A 276 24.05 12.38 -5.80
N ALA A 277 22.73 12.14 -5.82
CA ALA A 277 21.73 13.20 -5.64
C ALA A 277 21.56 13.61 -4.17
N PHE A 278 21.71 12.65 -3.23
CA PHE A 278 21.52 12.84 -1.80
C PHE A 278 22.69 12.27 -0.98
N PRO A 279 23.91 12.89 -1.03
CA PRO A 279 25.09 12.36 -0.35
C PRO A 279 24.93 12.22 1.18
N MET A 280 24.05 13.05 1.78
CA MET A 280 23.77 13.04 3.22
C MET A 280 23.02 11.77 3.68
N LEU A 281 22.57 10.94 2.75
CA LEU A 281 21.86 9.68 3.05
C LEU A 281 22.78 8.46 2.91
N GLU A 282 24.08 8.67 2.65
CA GLU A 282 25.07 7.60 2.71
C GLU A 282 25.06 6.94 4.10
N GLY A 283 25.10 5.60 4.12
CA GLY A 283 24.97 4.81 5.35
C GLY A 283 23.53 4.70 5.91
N ARG A 284 22.55 5.40 5.31
CA ARG A 284 21.14 5.32 5.68
C ARG A 284 20.27 4.70 4.58
N TYR A 285 20.63 4.91 3.31
CA TYR A 285 20.02 4.22 2.19
C TYR A 285 20.32 2.72 2.28
N SER A 286 19.34 1.89 1.93
CA SER A 286 19.55 0.44 1.82
C SER A 286 18.70 -0.18 0.73
N PHE A 287 19.19 -1.29 0.18
CA PHE A 287 18.52 -2.13 -0.79
C PHE A 287 18.22 -3.49 -0.15
N HIS A 288 17.03 -4.02 -0.39
CA HIS A 288 16.62 -5.34 0.09
C HIS A 288 15.92 -6.09 -1.03
N LEU A 289 16.31 -7.35 -1.20
CA LEU A 289 15.68 -8.25 -2.17
C LEU A 289 14.76 -9.22 -1.43
N CYS A 290 13.49 -9.22 -1.82
CA CYS A 290 12.44 -9.96 -1.16
C CYS A 290 11.73 -10.92 -2.11
N GLU A 291 11.06 -11.91 -1.52
CA GLU A 291 10.13 -12.80 -2.20
C GLU A 291 8.74 -12.67 -1.57
N SER A 292 7.73 -13.13 -2.31
CA SER A 292 6.38 -13.27 -1.73
C SER A 292 6.38 -14.35 -0.64
N ALA A 293 5.54 -14.15 0.38
CA ALA A 293 5.39 -15.09 1.48
C ALA A 293 3.90 -15.35 1.75
N ASP A 294 3.63 -16.38 2.54
CA ASP A 294 2.31 -16.59 3.11
C ASP A 294 2.02 -15.54 4.19
N GLY A 295 0.76 -15.25 4.42
CA GLY A 295 0.32 -14.45 5.55
C GLY A 295 0.57 -15.14 6.90
N VAL A 296 0.14 -14.48 7.98
CA VAL A 296 0.27 -15.03 9.34
C VAL A 296 -0.53 -16.33 9.48
N GLU A 297 0.03 -17.31 10.15
CA GLU A 297 -0.72 -18.50 10.60
C GLU A 297 -1.66 -18.11 11.74
N LEU A 298 -2.96 -18.41 11.59
CA LEU A 298 -4.04 -18.12 12.54
C LEU A 298 -4.40 -19.33 13.39
#